data_8d8f36f7526bfe2c1d08114f8433a034
#
_entry.id   8d8f36f7526bfe2c1d08114f8433a034
#
_cell.length_a   1.000
_cell.length_b   1.000
_cell.length_c   1.000
_cell.angle_alpha   90.00
_cell.angle_beta   90.00
_cell.angle_gamma   90.00
#
_symmetry.space_group_name_H-M   'P 1'
#
loop_
_entity.id
_entity.type
_entity.pdbx_description
1 polymer ?
#
loop_
_entity_poly.entity_id
_entity_poly.type
_entity_poly.pdbx_seq_one_letter_code
_entity_poly.pdbx_strand_id
1 'polypeptide(L)'
;MKKPIVLVIMDGVGRGDGGSGDAVKQANTPNLDKLMASCPMTWLKAHGTAVGLPTDDDMGNSEVGHNALGCGQIYSQGAKLVGESIETGALYESKTWKSLIANCKDNDKALHFLGLLSDGNVHSNISHLIAMLKKAREEDVKRVYCHILLDGRDVPATSALDYVDQLETVLAGLSKPTNRPWQNRSSKTPTRPEKSRSASTRQKSDTYRSPKG
;
A
#
# COMPACT_ATOMS: atom_id res chain seq x y z
N MET A 1 -25.06 -11.45 39.19
CA MET A 1 -23.76 -10.97 38.66
C MET A 1 -23.78 -10.99 37.13
N LYS A 2 -23.38 -9.89 36.49
CA LYS A 2 -23.20 -9.91 35.04
C LYS A 2 -21.98 -10.81 34.71
N LYS A 3 -22.16 -11.81 33.84
CA LYS A 3 -21.06 -12.68 33.41
C LYS A 3 -20.17 -11.90 32.43
N PRO A 4 -18.85 -12.08 32.47
CA PRO A 4 -17.95 -11.47 31.49
C PRO A 4 -18.22 -12.02 30.10
N ILE A 5 -18.06 -11.16 29.08
CA ILE A 5 -18.01 -11.56 27.66
C ILE A 5 -16.56 -11.61 27.28
N VAL A 6 -16.13 -12.71 26.62
CA VAL A 6 -14.79 -12.87 26.09
C VAL A 6 -14.88 -12.88 24.57
N LEU A 7 -14.27 -11.89 23.93
CA LEU A 7 -14.11 -11.83 22.48
C LEU A 7 -12.72 -12.39 22.11
N VAL A 8 -12.69 -13.45 21.31
CA VAL A 8 -11.45 -14.04 20.80
C VAL A 8 -11.38 -13.80 19.29
N ILE A 9 -10.38 -13.06 18.85
CA ILE A 9 -10.10 -12.81 17.44
C ILE A 9 -8.95 -13.69 17.02
N MET A 10 -9.19 -14.59 16.07
CA MET A 10 -8.18 -15.44 15.46
C MET A 10 -7.84 -14.87 14.07
N ASP A 11 -6.85 -13.98 14.04
CA ASP A 11 -6.39 -13.34 12.80
C ASP A 11 -5.75 -14.38 11.87
N GLY A 12 -6.00 -14.27 10.56
CA GLY A 12 -5.50 -15.22 9.56
C GLY A 12 -6.25 -16.56 9.50
N VAL A 13 -7.33 -16.75 10.28
CA VAL A 13 -8.19 -17.94 10.24
C VAL A 13 -9.43 -17.63 9.41
N GLY A 14 -9.53 -18.23 8.23
CA GLY A 14 -10.64 -18.06 7.31
C GLY A 14 -11.20 -19.39 6.79
N ARG A 15 -12.21 -19.29 5.93
CA ARG A 15 -12.76 -20.44 5.23
C ARG A 15 -11.97 -20.65 3.93
N GLY A 16 -11.19 -21.72 3.87
CA GLY A 16 -10.51 -22.17 2.67
C GLY A 16 -11.37 -23.11 1.81
N ASP A 17 -10.75 -23.66 0.78
CA ASP A 17 -11.34 -24.62 -0.16
C ASP A 17 -11.29 -26.08 0.32
N GLY A 18 -10.64 -26.35 1.45
CA GLY A 18 -10.40 -27.68 1.99
C GLY A 18 -9.26 -28.46 1.29
N GLY A 19 -8.53 -27.81 0.37
CA GLY A 19 -7.38 -28.39 -0.32
C GLY A 19 -6.12 -28.50 0.55
N SER A 20 -5.02 -28.92 -0.07
CA SER A 20 -3.73 -29.12 0.63
C SER A 20 -3.12 -27.85 1.23
N GLY A 21 -3.55 -26.67 0.79
CA GLY A 21 -3.17 -25.37 1.33
C GLY A 21 -4.05 -24.87 2.49
N ASP A 22 -5.16 -25.54 2.79
CA ASP A 22 -6.07 -25.15 3.86
C ASP A 22 -5.63 -25.77 5.21
N ALA A 23 -4.67 -25.12 5.84
CA ALA A 23 -4.09 -25.58 7.09
C ALA A 23 -5.13 -25.62 8.24
N VAL A 24 -6.12 -24.75 8.24
CA VAL A 24 -7.20 -24.74 9.25
C VAL A 24 -8.04 -26.00 9.15
N LYS A 25 -8.40 -26.38 7.92
CA LYS A 25 -9.19 -27.59 7.68
C LYS A 25 -8.43 -28.89 7.97
N GLN A 26 -7.10 -28.87 7.81
CA GLN A 26 -6.24 -30.03 8.07
C GLN A 26 -5.80 -30.15 9.53
N ALA A 27 -5.89 -29.08 10.30
CA ALA A 27 -5.51 -29.07 11.70
C ALA A 27 -6.48 -29.92 12.56
N ASN A 28 -5.97 -30.52 13.62
CA ASN A 28 -6.78 -31.17 14.63
C ASN A 28 -7.34 -30.12 15.61
N THR A 29 -8.56 -29.66 15.37
CA THR A 29 -9.20 -28.55 16.11
C THR A 29 -10.51 -28.95 16.80
N PRO A 30 -10.51 -29.98 17.70
CA PRO A 30 -11.74 -30.58 18.23
C PRO A 30 -12.63 -29.60 19.00
N ASN A 31 -12.04 -28.59 19.65
CA ASN A 31 -12.82 -27.57 20.38
C ASN A 31 -13.46 -26.56 19.42
N LEU A 32 -12.72 -26.10 18.40
CA LEU A 32 -13.25 -25.21 17.37
C LEU A 32 -14.34 -25.91 16.56
N ASP A 33 -14.12 -27.17 16.16
CA ASP A 33 -15.08 -28.00 15.43
C ASP A 33 -16.38 -28.16 16.23
N LYS A 34 -16.27 -28.43 17.53
CA LYS A 34 -17.43 -28.51 18.42
C LYS A 34 -18.19 -27.21 18.51
N LEU A 35 -17.49 -26.07 18.66
CA LEU A 35 -18.13 -24.74 18.69
C LEU A 35 -18.85 -24.46 17.39
N MET A 36 -18.20 -24.70 16.25
CA MET A 36 -18.79 -24.48 14.92
C MET A 36 -20.02 -25.37 14.67
N ALA A 37 -20.06 -26.59 15.21
CA ALA A 37 -21.19 -27.51 15.05
C ALA A 37 -22.36 -27.22 15.99
N SER A 38 -22.14 -26.63 17.18
CA SER A 38 -23.13 -26.56 18.24
C SER A 38 -23.56 -25.15 18.65
N CYS A 39 -22.83 -24.12 18.21
CA CYS A 39 -23.12 -22.72 18.53
C CYS A 39 -23.65 -21.96 17.31
N PRO A 40 -24.42 -20.89 17.53
CA PRO A 40 -24.79 -19.98 16.44
C PRO A 40 -23.55 -19.44 15.73
N MET A 41 -23.52 -19.51 14.41
CA MET A 41 -22.40 -19.10 13.57
C MET A 41 -22.90 -18.31 12.36
N THR A 42 -22.13 -17.33 11.96
CA THR A 42 -22.33 -16.60 10.71
C THR A 42 -20.99 -16.31 10.04
N TRP A 43 -21.01 -16.05 8.74
CA TRP A 43 -19.85 -15.65 7.96
C TRP A 43 -19.86 -14.14 7.75
N LEU A 44 -18.71 -13.53 7.95
CA LEU A 44 -18.47 -12.11 7.67
C LEU A 44 -17.55 -11.99 6.45
N LYS A 45 -17.88 -11.07 5.56
CA LYS A 45 -16.95 -10.66 4.50
C LYS A 45 -15.84 -9.82 5.12
N ALA A 46 -14.58 -10.16 4.82
CA ALA A 46 -13.39 -9.49 5.36
C ALA A 46 -12.64 -8.64 4.34
N HIS A 47 -13.20 -8.48 3.12
CA HIS A 47 -12.59 -7.75 2.01
C HIS A 47 -13.59 -6.77 1.39
N GLY A 48 -13.06 -5.86 0.60
CA GLY A 48 -13.82 -4.99 -0.28
C GLY A 48 -14.73 -4.02 0.43
N THR A 49 -15.84 -3.71 -0.20
CA THR A 49 -16.81 -2.73 0.28
C THR A 49 -17.43 -3.12 1.62
N ALA A 50 -17.45 -4.42 1.94
CA ALA A 50 -17.96 -4.93 3.21
C ALA A 50 -17.15 -4.49 4.43
N VAL A 51 -15.92 -4.03 4.25
CA VAL A 51 -15.07 -3.46 5.29
C VAL A 51 -14.67 -2.01 5.01
N GLY A 52 -15.38 -1.34 4.09
CA GLY A 52 -15.19 0.08 3.80
C GLY A 52 -14.05 0.42 2.84
N LEU A 53 -13.59 -0.56 2.04
CA LEU A 53 -12.62 -0.35 0.96
C LEU A 53 -13.31 0.13 -0.33
N PRO A 54 -12.56 0.64 -1.33
CA PRO A 54 -13.13 1.23 -2.55
C PRO A 54 -13.98 0.26 -3.37
N THR A 55 -13.47 -0.93 -3.65
CA THR A 55 -14.09 -1.95 -4.50
C THR A 55 -14.11 -3.33 -3.83
N ASP A 56 -14.89 -4.27 -4.34
CA ASP A 56 -14.95 -5.63 -3.80
C ASP A 56 -13.68 -6.45 -4.12
N ASP A 57 -12.86 -6.00 -5.06
CA ASP A 57 -11.57 -6.63 -5.40
C ASP A 57 -10.44 -6.20 -4.45
N ASP A 58 -10.65 -5.15 -3.64
CA ASP A 58 -9.64 -4.67 -2.70
C ASP A 58 -9.47 -5.65 -1.54
N MET A 59 -8.23 -6.05 -1.30
CA MET A 59 -7.87 -6.94 -0.21
C MET A 59 -8.05 -6.24 1.14
N GLY A 60 -8.83 -6.84 2.04
CA GLY A 60 -8.92 -6.41 3.43
C GLY A 60 -7.65 -6.77 4.20
N ASN A 61 -7.46 -6.08 5.30
CA ASN A 61 -6.36 -6.32 6.23
C ASN A 61 -6.87 -6.26 7.68
N SER A 62 -5.98 -6.56 8.63
CA SER A 62 -6.32 -6.57 10.05
C SER A 62 -6.81 -5.20 10.55
N GLU A 63 -6.26 -4.11 10.05
CA GLU A 63 -6.64 -2.75 10.46
C GLU A 63 -8.10 -2.44 10.10
N VAL A 64 -8.48 -2.59 8.84
CA VAL A 64 -9.86 -2.28 8.40
C VAL A 64 -10.88 -3.23 9.03
N GLY A 65 -10.52 -4.51 9.23
CA GLY A 65 -11.37 -5.48 9.90
C GLY A 65 -11.61 -5.14 11.37
N HIS A 66 -10.56 -4.84 12.13
CA HIS A 66 -10.67 -4.45 13.54
C HIS A 66 -11.42 -3.12 13.71
N ASN A 67 -11.19 -2.16 12.82
CA ASN A 67 -11.92 -0.89 12.82
C ASN A 67 -13.42 -1.11 12.61
N ALA A 68 -13.81 -1.92 11.63
CA ALA A 68 -15.21 -2.24 11.36
C ALA A 68 -15.88 -2.94 12.56
N LEU A 69 -15.19 -3.93 13.17
CA LEU A 69 -15.67 -4.62 14.39
C LEU A 69 -15.78 -3.66 15.57
N GLY A 70 -14.78 -2.80 15.77
CA GLY A 70 -14.74 -1.86 16.89
C GLY A 70 -15.81 -0.77 16.81
N CYS A 71 -16.10 -0.28 15.59
CA CYS A 71 -17.15 0.70 15.34
C CYS A 71 -18.55 0.09 15.26
N GLY A 72 -18.67 -1.22 15.00
CA GLY A 72 -19.94 -1.89 14.76
C GLY A 72 -20.68 -1.41 13.51
N GLN A 73 -19.98 -0.80 12.57
CA GLN A 73 -20.52 -0.29 11.30
C GLN A 73 -19.44 -0.25 10.21
N ILE A 74 -19.89 -0.25 8.95
CA ILE A 74 -19.05 -0.05 7.78
C ILE A 74 -18.95 1.45 7.51
N TYR A 75 -17.74 1.96 7.33
CA TYR A 75 -17.46 3.34 6.92
C TYR A 75 -16.24 3.38 6.00
N SER A 76 -16.08 4.46 5.24
CA SER A 76 -14.94 4.61 4.33
C SER A 76 -13.61 4.59 5.08
N GLN A 77 -12.72 3.69 4.71
CA GLN A 77 -11.42 3.48 5.36
C GLN A 77 -10.30 3.45 4.33
N GLY A 78 -9.05 3.56 4.83
CA GLY A 78 -7.86 3.39 4.01
C GLY A 78 -7.88 4.23 2.73
N ALA A 79 -7.62 3.61 1.60
CA ALA A 79 -7.57 4.26 0.30
C ALA A 79 -8.89 4.97 -0.08
N LYS A 80 -10.04 4.41 0.30
CA LYS A 80 -11.35 5.02 0.02
C LYS A 80 -11.51 6.36 0.74
N LEU A 81 -11.20 6.41 2.04
CA LEU A 81 -11.29 7.64 2.81
C LEU A 81 -10.37 8.74 2.26
N VAL A 82 -9.14 8.35 1.88
CA VAL A 82 -8.18 9.30 1.27
C VAL A 82 -8.68 9.77 -0.08
N GLY A 83 -9.18 8.86 -0.94
CA GLY A 83 -9.75 9.20 -2.25
C GLY A 83 -10.92 10.19 -2.14
N GLU A 84 -11.91 9.89 -1.29
CA GLU A 84 -13.06 10.78 -1.01
C GLU A 84 -12.61 12.16 -0.50
N SER A 85 -11.60 12.20 0.37
CA SER A 85 -11.06 13.46 0.90
C SER A 85 -10.34 14.30 -0.16
N ILE A 86 -9.72 13.65 -1.15
CA ILE A 86 -9.11 14.31 -2.31
C ILE A 86 -10.19 14.82 -3.27
N GLU A 87 -11.15 13.97 -3.62
CA GLU A 87 -12.24 14.29 -4.56
C GLU A 87 -13.12 15.45 -4.07
N THR A 88 -13.45 15.45 -2.78
CA THR A 88 -14.23 16.52 -2.16
C THR A 88 -13.40 17.78 -1.88
N GLY A 89 -12.07 17.70 -1.98
CA GLY A 89 -11.15 18.78 -1.62
C GLY A 89 -10.91 18.93 -0.12
N ALA A 90 -11.54 18.12 0.72
CA ALA A 90 -11.41 18.22 2.18
C ALA A 90 -9.96 18.07 2.66
N LEU A 91 -9.15 17.22 2.00
CA LEU A 91 -7.72 17.10 2.27
C LEU A 91 -7.01 18.44 2.18
N TYR A 92 -7.28 19.21 1.13
CA TYR A 92 -6.62 20.48 0.82
C TYR A 92 -7.09 21.63 1.71
N GLU A 93 -8.28 21.51 2.27
CA GLU A 93 -8.82 22.44 3.26
C GLU A 93 -8.32 22.16 4.69
N SER A 94 -7.67 21.02 4.91
CA SER A 94 -7.14 20.64 6.22
C SER A 94 -6.07 21.61 6.73
N LYS A 95 -6.04 21.81 8.04
CA LYS A 95 -5.00 22.63 8.69
C LYS A 95 -3.59 22.13 8.39
N THR A 96 -3.44 20.81 8.32
CA THR A 96 -2.13 20.15 8.04
C THR A 96 -1.65 20.48 6.64
N TRP A 97 -2.50 20.27 5.61
CA TRP A 97 -2.12 20.59 4.24
C TRP A 97 -1.75 22.08 4.09
N LYS A 98 -2.61 22.96 4.56
CA LYS A 98 -2.37 24.41 4.50
C LYS A 98 -1.07 24.83 5.20
N SER A 99 -0.77 24.23 6.35
CA SER A 99 0.48 24.48 7.08
C SER A 99 1.72 24.01 6.33
N LEU A 100 1.66 22.82 5.70
CA LEU A 100 2.77 22.30 4.90
C LEU A 100 3.05 23.19 3.69
N ILE A 101 2.00 23.57 2.96
CA ILE A 101 2.12 24.45 1.80
C ILE A 101 2.67 25.84 2.19
N ALA A 102 2.12 26.44 3.25
CA ALA A 102 2.62 27.73 3.76
C ALA A 102 4.09 27.64 4.13
N ASN A 103 4.52 26.59 4.85
CA ASN A 103 5.92 26.41 5.19
C ASN A 103 6.82 26.30 3.94
N CYS A 104 6.35 25.63 2.88
CA CYS A 104 7.11 25.53 1.64
C CYS A 104 7.25 26.88 0.93
N LYS A 105 6.19 27.70 0.92
CA LYS A 105 6.16 29.00 0.25
C LYS A 105 6.91 30.07 1.01
N ASP A 106 6.60 30.22 2.31
CA ASP A 106 7.09 31.32 3.14
C ASP A 106 8.56 31.17 3.51
N ASN A 107 9.01 29.94 3.69
CA ASN A 107 10.38 29.62 4.10
C ASN A 107 11.26 29.04 2.98
N ASP A 108 10.79 29.11 1.72
CA ASP A 108 11.46 28.54 0.54
C ASP A 108 11.91 27.08 0.77
N LYS A 109 11.02 26.23 1.31
CA LYS A 109 11.26 24.81 1.58
C LYS A 109 10.75 23.94 0.45
N ALA A 110 11.14 22.67 0.46
CA ALA A 110 10.62 21.66 -0.46
C ALA A 110 9.54 20.83 0.24
N LEU A 111 8.54 20.42 -0.55
CA LEU A 111 7.57 19.41 -0.13
C LEU A 111 8.11 18.02 -0.49
N HIS A 112 8.05 17.10 0.44
CA HIS A 112 8.49 15.73 0.25
C HIS A 112 7.32 14.77 0.42
N PHE A 113 7.12 13.90 -0.57
CA PHE A 113 6.22 12.74 -0.49
C PHE A 113 7.06 11.49 -0.33
N LEU A 114 6.71 10.64 0.64
CA LEU A 114 7.34 9.35 0.88
C LEU A 114 6.26 8.28 0.93
N GLY A 115 6.37 7.26 0.10
CA GLY A 115 5.39 6.16 0.10
C GLY A 115 5.63 5.11 -0.96
N LEU A 116 4.80 4.07 -0.90
CA LEU A 116 4.76 2.98 -1.85
C LEU A 116 4.18 3.47 -3.18
N LEU A 117 4.79 3.10 -4.30
CA LEU A 117 4.38 3.53 -5.64
C LEU A 117 3.66 2.39 -6.35
N SER A 118 2.35 2.30 -6.15
CA SER A 118 1.45 1.36 -6.84
C SER A 118 -0.01 1.79 -6.70
N ASP A 119 -0.91 1.06 -7.29
CA ASP A 119 -2.36 1.22 -7.18
C ASP A 119 -3.03 0.13 -6.33
N GLY A 120 -2.25 -0.63 -5.56
CA GLY A 120 -2.71 -1.79 -4.80
C GLY A 120 -3.72 -1.50 -3.67
N ASN A 121 -3.95 -0.24 -3.30
CA ASN A 121 -4.91 0.22 -2.28
C ASN A 121 -4.68 -0.27 -0.83
N VAL A 122 -3.72 -1.15 -0.60
CA VAL A 122 -3.45 -1.67 0.75
C VAL A 122 -2.67 -0.64 1.57
N HIS A 123 -1.56 -0.13 1.03
CA HIS A 123 -0.67 0.81 1.71
C HIS A 123 -0.64 2.18 1.04
N SER A 124 -0.94 2.27 -0.24
CA SER A 124 -0.99 3.51 -1.00
C SER A 124 -1.80 3.35 -2.29
N ASN A 125 -2.06 4.50 -2.94
CA ASN A 125 -2.55 4.54 -4.31
C ASN A 125 -1.85 5.67 -5.06
N ILE A 126 -1.28 5.35 -6.23
CA ILE A 126 -0.55 6.31 -7.07
C ILE A 126 -1.42 7.51 -7.49
N SER A 127 -2.74 7.30 -7.69
CA SER A 127 -3.65 8.39 -8.03
C SER A 127 -3.73 9.46 -6.95
N HIS A 128 -3.62 9.08 -5.68
CA HIS A 128 -3.58 10.01 -4.56
C HIS A 128 -2.33 10.88 -4.59
N LEU A 129 -1.16 10.27 -4.84
CA LEU A 129 0.10 11.00 -5.01
C LEU A 129 0.01 11.99 -6.18
N ILE A 130 -0.49 11.54 -7.33
CA ILE A 130 -0.64 12.38 -8.53
C ILE A 130 -1.56 13.57 -8.26
N ALA A 131 -2.68 13.35 -7.56
CA ALA A 131 -3.62 14.43 -7.19
C ALA A 131 -2.95 15.47 -6.29
N MET A 132 -2.22 15.02 -5.25
CA MET A 132 -1.49 15.92 -4.36
C MET A 132 -0.36 16.68 -5.06
N LEU A 133 0.35 16.05 -6.02
CA LEU A 133 1.36 16.71 -6.84
C LEU A 133 0.77 17.82 -7.71
N LYS A 134 -0.35 17.54 -8.37
CA LYS A 134 -1.09 18.53 -9.16
C LYS A 134 -1.52 19.70 -8.28
N LYS A 135 -2.08 19.40 -7.10
CA LYS A 135 -2.52 20.44 -6.15
C LYS A 135 -1.37 21.28 -5.62
N ALA A 136 -0.24 20.66 -5.25
CA ALA A 136 0.95 21.38 -4.82
C ALA A 136 1.47 22.33 -5.92
N ARG A 137 1.35 21.92 -7.19
CA ARG A 137 1.69 22.78 -8.34
C ARG A 137 0.73 23.94 -8.50
N GLU A 138 -0.57 23.71 -8.38
CA GLU A 138 -1.59 24.77 -8.40
C GLU A 138 -1.38 25.81 -7.30
N GLU A 139 -0.90 25.37 -6.14
CA GLU A 139 -0.61 26.22 -4.99
C GLU A 139 0.82 26.83 -5.01
N ASP A 140 1.51 26.79 -6.15
CA ASP A 140 2.83 27.40 -6.38
C ASP A 140 3.97 26.89 -5.47
N VAL A 141 3.93 25.61 -5.06
CA VAL A 141 5.07 24.99 -4.39
C VAL A 141 6.22 24.83 -5.38
N LYS A 142 7.36 25.47 -5.11
CA LYS A 142 8.49 25.55 -6.05
C LYS A 142 9.26 24.26 -6.21
N ARG A 143 9.39 23.46 -5.14
CA ARG A 143 10.18 22.23 -5.11
C ARG A 143 9.41 21.12 -4.45
N VAL A 144 9.31 20.00 -5.17
CA VAL A 144 8.69 18.76 -4.66
C VAL A 144 9.60 17.59 -4.94
N TYR A 145 9.73 16.68 -3.99
CA TYR A 145 10.49 15.44 -4.10
C TYR A 145 9.59 14.26 -3.78
N CYS A 146 9.62 13.24 -4.62
CA CYS A 146 8.97 11.97 -4.39
C CYS A 146 10.02 10.92 -4.00
N HIS A 147 9.91 10.37 -2.80
CA HIS A 147 10.73 9.27 -2.31
C HIS A 147 9.89 8.00 -2.44
N ILE A 148 10.08 7.30 -3.55
CA ILE A 148 9.26 6.14 -3.89
C ILE A 148 9.86 4.86 -3.32
N LEU A 149 8.98 4.01 -2.77
CA LEU A 149 9.25 2.62 -2.46
C LEU A 149 8.57 1.77 -3.52
N LEU A 150 9.29 0.81 -4.09
CA LEU A 150 8.73 -0.05 -5.13
C LEU A 150 7.86 -1.13 -4.51
N ASP A 151 6.74 -1.44 -5.17
CA ASP A 151 5.83 -2.51 -4.80
C ASP A 151 6.02 -3.72 -5.72
N GLY A 152 5.74 -4.87 -5.21
CA GLY A 152 5.77 -6.15 -5.91
C GLY A 152 5.03 -7.21 -5.11
N ARG A 153 4.20 -6.77 -4.14
CA ARG A 153 3.38 -7.61 -3.28
C ARG A 153 1.89 -7.35 -3.45
N ASP A 154 1.47 -6.09 -3.39
CA ASP A 154 0.07 -5.69 -3.53
C ASP A 154 -0.32 -5.58 -5.01
N VAL A 155 0.69 -5.55 -5.88
CA VAL A 155 0.60 -5.57 -7.34
C VAL A 155 1.57 -6.62 -7.90
N PRO A 156 1.50 -6.99 -9.19
CA PRO A 156 2.40 -7.98 -9.77
C PRO A 156 3.88 -7.67 -9.51
N ALA A 157 4.67 -8.69 -9.18
CA ALA A 157 6.06 -8.55 -8.73
C ALA A 157 7.00 -7.83 -9.72
N THR A 158 6.64 -7.76 -10.99
CA THR A 158 7.44 -7.15 -12.06
C THR A 158 6.86 -5.84 -12.60
N SER A 159 5.77 -5.31 -12.02
CA SER A 159 5.05 -4.12 -12.53
C SER A 159 5.62 -2.77 -12.08
N ALA A 160 6.68 -2.76 -11.26
CA ALA A 160 7.17 -1.53 -10.65
C ALA A 160 7.55 -0.43 -11.65
N LEU A 161 8.11 -0.80 -12.82
CA LEU A 161 8.51 0.17 -13.84
C LEU A 161 7.32 0.88 -14.49
N ASP A 162 6.17 0.22 -14.61
CA ASP A 162 4.97 0.81 -15.19
C ASP A 162 4.49 2.00 -14.34
N TYR A 163 4.57 1.86 -13.00
CA TYR A 163 4.24 2.96 -12.08
C TYR A 163 5.29 4.07 -12.07
N VAL A 164 6.58 3.72 -12.24
CA VAL A 164 7.65 4.71 -12.38
C VAL A 164 7.44 5.54 -13.63
N ASP A 165 7.19 4.92 -14.78
CA ASP A 165 6.96 5.59 -16.07
C ASP A 165 5.71 6.50 -15.99
N GLN A 166 4.66 6.04 -15.33
CA GLN A 166 3.45 6.83 -15.09
C GLN A 166 3.77 8.09 -14.26
N LEU A 167 4.50 7.94 -13.16
CA LEU A 167 4.88 9.06 -12.30
C LEU A 167 5.79 10.04 -13.03
N GLU A 168 6.82 9.55 -13.76
CA GLU A 168 7.73 10.39 -14.53
C GLU A 168 7.01 11.19 -15.61
N THR A 169 6.05 10.57 -16.29
CA THR A 169 5.18 11.26 -17.28
C THR A 169 4.43 12.42 -16.66
N VAL A 170 3.84 12.22 -15.47
CA VAL A 170 3.13 13.27 -14.74
C VAL A 170 4.10 14.38 -14.31
N LEU A 171 5.24 14.03 -13.73
CA LEU A 171 6.25 14.99 -13.29
C LEU A 171 6.79 15.83 -14.45
N ALA A 172 7.03 15.22 -15.61
CA ALA A 172 7.44 15.93 -16.83
C ALA A 172 6.37 16.92 -17.29
N GLY A 173 5.08 16.54 -17.21
CA GLY A 173 3.96 17.43 -17.50
C GLY A 173 3.86 18.63 -16.55
N LEU A 174 4.05 18.38 -15.26
CA LEU A 174 4.03 19.41 -14.23
C LEU A 174 5.27 20.34 -14.26
N SER A 175 6.39 19.86 -14.79
CA SER A 175 7.64 20.62 -14.89
C SER A 175 7.71 21.58 -16.08
N LYS A 176 6.77 21.48 -17.03
CA LYS A 176 6.71 22.42 -18.17
C LYS A 176 6.45 23.84 -17.67
N PRO A 177 7.17 24.87 -18.19
CA PRO A 177 7.10 26.19 -17.61
C PRO A 177 5.73 26.83 -17.85
N THR A 178 5.01 27.09 -16.76
CA THR A 178 4.22 28.30 -16.65
C THR A 178 5.10 29.32 -15.92
N ASN A 179 6.07 29.90 -16.61
CA ASN A 179 7.03 30.92 -16.13
C ASN A 179 7.96 30.59 -14.93
N ARG A 180 7.99 29.36 -14.38
CA ARG A 180 8.96 28.95 -13.35
C ARG A 180 9.25 27.42 -13.44
N PRO A 181 10.51 26.98 -13.62
CA PRO A 181 10.85 25.57 -13.77
C PRO A 181 10.76 24.85 -12.42
N TRP A 182 10.04 23.72 -12.39
CA TRP A 182 10.22 22.70 -11.37
C TRP A 182 11.59 22.02 -11.60
N GLN A 183 12.42 22.01 -10.58
CA GLN A 183 13.68 21.25 -10.66
C GLN A 183 13.40 19.80 -10.25
N ASN A 184 13.26 18.94 -11.24
CA ASN A 184 13.29 17.49 -11.02
C ASN A 184 14.76 17.08 -10.83
N ARG A 185 15.18 16.81 -9.60
CA ARG A 185 16.37 16.00 -9.34
C ARG A 185 15.91 14.55 -9.19
N SER A 186 15.70 13.87 -10.30
CA SER A 186 15.86 12.42 -10.28
C SER A 186 17.27 12.15 -9.79
N SER A 187 17.42 11.39 -8.72
CA SER A 187 18.73 10.91 -8.30
C SER A 187 19.37 10.23 -9.49
N LYS A 188 20.42 10.83 -10.05
CA LYS A 188 21.26 10.15 -11.03
C LYS A 188 21.72 8.88 -10.35
N THR A 189 21.21 7.75 -10.80
CA THR A 189 21.77 6.44 -10.49
C THR A 189 23.26 6.53 -10.78
N PRO A 190 24.15 6.26 -9.81
CA PRO A 190 25.58 6.24 -10.12
C PRO A 190 25.79 5.21 -11.22
N THR A 191 26.22 5.66 -12.38
CA THR A 191 26.65 4.77 -13.45
C THR A 191 27.75 3.90 -12.88
N ARG A 192 27.44 2.60 -12.73
CA ARG A 192 28.42 1.58 -12.33
C ARG A 192 29.55 1.60 -13.36
N PRO A 193 30.82 1.80 -12.98
CA PRO A 193 31.91 1.75 -13.95
C PRO A 193 31.89 0.38 -14.61
N GLU A 194 31.91 0.38 -15.93
CA GLU A 194 32.04 -0.81 -16.78
C GLU A 194 33.32 -1.54 -16.40
N LYS A 195 33.20 -2.65 -15.68
CA LYS A 195 34.33 -3.56 -15.49
C LYS A 195 34.56 -4.31 -16.80
N SER A 196 35.70 -4.00 -17.43
CA SER A 196 36.24 -4.73 -18.54
C SER A 196 36.14 -6.24 -18.33
N ARG A 197 35.48 -6.93 -19.25
CA ARG A 197 35.43 -8.38 -19.32
C ARG A 197 36.82 -8.90 -19.67
N SER A 198 37.53 -9.44 -18.68
CA SER A 198 38.57 -10.42 -18.95
C SER A 198 37.98 -11.82 -18.73
N ALA A 199 37.97 -12.60 -19.78
CA ALA A 199 37.56 -13.99 -19.77
C ALA A 199 38.47 -14.81 -18.86
N SER A 200 37.90 -15.57 -17.96
CA SER A 200 38.57 -16.74 -17.37
C SER A 200 37.52 -17.82 -17.09
N THR A 201 37.56 -18.82 -17.93
CA THR A 201 36.92 -20.11 -17.85
C THR A 201 37.40 -20.84 -16.59
N ARG A 202 36.50 -21.24 -15.66
CA ARG A 202 36.70 -22.42 -14.83
C ARG A 202 35.35 -22.98 -14.40
N GLN A 203 35.01 -24.12 -14.99
CA GLN A 203 34.07 -25.09 -14.47
C GLN A 203 34.57 -25.61 -13.10
N LYS A 204 33.67 -25.67 -12.13
CA LYS A 204 33.67 -26.72 -11.11
C LYS A 204 32.23 -26.98 -10.66
N SER A 205 31.82 -28.20 -10.94
CA SER A 205 30.69 -28.93 -10.39
C SER A 205 30.90 -29.13 -8.90
N ASP A 206 29.91 -28.78 -8.06
CA ASP A 206 29.78 -29.40 -6.74
C ASP A 206 28.29 -29.64 -6.43
N THR A 207 28.02 -30.91 -6.32
CA THR A 207 26.78 -31.57 -5.94
C THR A 207 26.43 -31.24 -4.48
N TYR A 208 25.24 -30.68 -4.25
CA TYR A 208 24.69 -30.54 -2.90
C TYR A 208 24.00 -31.84 -2.48
N ARG A 209 24.59 -32.52 -1.50
CA ARG A 209 24.06 -33.71 -0.84
C ARG A 209 23.33 -33.30 0.43
N SER A 210 22.05 -33.64 0.51
CA SER A 210 21.28 -33.53 1.76
C SER A 210 21.71 -34.57 2.79
N PRO A 211 21.78 -34.22 4.09
CA PRO A 211 21.91 -35.23 5.14
C PRO A 211 20.53 -35.78 5.51
N LYS A 212 20.43 -37.08 5.55
CA LYS A 212 19.39 -37.84 6.24
C LYS A 212 19.80 -37.98 7.71
N GLY A 213 18.84 -37.82 8.59
CA GLY A 213 18.91 -38.07 10.00
C GLY A 213 17.64 -37.57 10.66
#